data_7e976a309d939ec6164a8cc61ca1b5ed
#
_entry.id   7e976a309d939ec6164a8cc61ca1b5ed
#
_cell.length_a   1.000
_cell.length_b   1.000
_cell.length_c   1.000
_cell.angle_alpha   90.00
_cell.angle_beta   90.00
_cell.angle_gamma   90.00
#
_symmetry.space_group_name_H-M   'P 1'
#
loop_
_entity.id
_entity.type
_entity.pdbx_description
1 polymer ?
#
loop_
_entity_poly.entity_id
_entity_poly.type
_entity_poly.pdbx_seq_one_letter_code
_entity_poly.pdbx_strand_id
1 'polypeptide(L)'
;MKLFRKNKKISEDDDFFIALSDIMTALMLLFLLISVVYMIKVEDSVKIPKIFKETTQGLSEHLNKEFEKDLKAWGAVLDKDLTIRFYQPDILFKTGSDVLSPKFKNILNDFFPRYLKIMMDKQFINNIEEIRIDGHTSSFWGNIKGDIAYLNNMELSQARTREVIKYLLNLNLNEEEKEWLKKHFRAIGFSSAKPLNDKSQTLQYGEKENFIKSQRVEFRVRTNIENKIVEVVDK
;
A
#
# COMPACT_ATOMS: atom_id res chain seq x y z
N MET A 1 -71.88 -54.99 2.10
CA MET A 1 -71.58 -53.70 2.64
C MET A 1 -70.72 -52.98 1.59
N LYS A 2 -71.31 -52.08 0.77
CA LYS A 2 -70.63 -51.36 -0.32
C LYS A 2 -70.10 -50.03 0.27
N LEU A 3 -68.78 -49.95 0.35
CA LEU A 3 -68.13 -48.68 0.70
C LEU A 3 -68.15 -47.71 -0.51
N PHE A 4 -68.99 -46.65 -0.40
CA PHE A 4 -69.01 -45.58 -1.37
C PHE A 4 -67.74 -44.76 -1.22
N ARG A 5 -66.79 -44.92 -2.16
CA ARG A 5 -65.67 -44.00 -2.35
C ARG A 5 -66.17 -42.72 -2.98
N LYS A 6 -66.37 -41.69 -2.19
CA LYS A 6 -66.78 -40.37 -2.64
C LYS A 6 -65.57 -39.71 -3.32
N ASN A 7 -65.44 -39.81 -4.64
CA ASN A 7 -64.50 -39.02 -5.41
C ASN A 7 -64.91 -37.54 -5.28
N LYS A 8 -64.14 -36.81 -4.47
CA LYS A 8 -64.31 -35.37 -4.39
C LYS A 8 -63.75 -34.82 -5.73
N LYS A 9 -64.64 -34.36 -6.65
CA LYS A 9 -64.25 -33.57 -7.80
C LYS A 9 -63.52 -32.32 -7.25
N ILE A 10 -62.23 -32.22 -7.49
CA ILE A 10 -61.46 -31.02 -7.24
C ILE A 10 -62.07 -29.96 -8.16
N SER A 11 -62.46 -28.81 -7.65
CA SER A 11 -63.03 -27.74 -8.47
C SER A 11 -61.91 -27.10 -9.31
N GLU A 12 -62.25 -26.53 -10.47
CA GLU A 12 -61.27 -25.81 -11.33
C GLU A 12 -60.58 -24.68 -10.54
N ASP A 13 -61.24 -24.13 -9.55
CA ASP A 13 -60.68 -23.12 -8.64
C ASP A 13 -59.58 -23.71 -7.73
N ASP A 14 -59.79 -24.97 -7.22
CA ASP A 14 -58.75 -25.63 -6.38
C ASP A 14 -57.47 -25.91 -7.20
N ASP A 15 -57.61 -26.36 -8.47
CA ASP A 15 -56.48 -26.61 -9.36
C ASP A 15 -55.76 -25.31 -9.70
N PHE A 16 -56.49 -24.21 -9.89
CA PHE A 16 -55.90 -22.88 -10.10
C PHE A 16 -55.09 -22.39 -8.88
N PHE A 17 -55.64 -22.53 -7.67
CA PHE A 17 -54.90 -22.16 -6.44
C PHE A 17 -53.68 -23.03 -6.18
N ILE A 18 -53.70 -24.30 -6.51
CA ILE A 18 -52.55 -25.17 -6.41
C ILE A 18 -51.47 -24.69 -7.38
N ALA A 19 -51.79 -24.49 -8.65
CA ALA A 19 -50.85 -23.99 -9.66
C ALA A 19 -50.23 -22.62 -9.30
N LEU A 20 -51.07 -21.71 -8.77
CA LEU A 20 -50.62 -20.40 -8.29
C LEU A 20 -49.66 -20.55 -7.10
N SER A 21 -49.94 -21.42 -6.15
CA SER A 21 -49.12 -21.72 -5.00
C SER A 21 -47.73 -22.28 -5.41
N ASP A 22 -47.72 -23.18 -6.39
CA ASP A 22 -46.48 -23.76 -6.92
C ASP A 22 -45.61 -22.69 -7.60
N ILE A 23 -46.23 -21.81 -8.40
CA ILE A 23 -45.49 -20.69 -9.02
C ILE A 23 -44.93 -19.76 -7.96
N MET A 24 -45.71 -19.40 -6.93
CA MET A 24 -45.29 -18.54 -5.83
C MET A 24 -44.14 -19.18 -5.04
N THR A 25 -44.21 -20.49 -4.79
CA THR A 25 -43.15 -21.27 -4.10
C THR A 25 -41.87 -21.28 -4.91
N ALA A 26 -42.00 -21.56 -6.22
CA ALA A 26 -40.82 -21.53 -7.13
C ALA A 26 -40.18 -20.14 -7.19
N LEU A 27 -40.96 -19.09 -7.26
CA LEU A 27 -40.49 -17.70 -7.26
C LEU A 27 -39.82 -17.33 -5.96
N MET A 28 -40.36 -17.78 -4.82
CA MET A 28 -39.80 -17.57 -3.50
C MET A 28 -38.45 -18.29 -3.36
N LEU A 29 -38.33 -19.54 -3.83
CA LEU A 29 -37.08 -20.28 -3.84
C LEU A 29 -36.03 -19.62 -4.74
N LEU A 30 -36.42 -19.15 -5.93
CA LEU A 30 -35.54 -18.40 -6.83
C LEU A 30 -35.03 -17.12 -6.17
N PHE A 31 -35.93 -16.35 -5.54
CA PHE A 31 -35.57 -15.13 -4.83
C PHE A 31 -34.62 -15.40 -3.65
N LEU A 32 -34.86 -16.47 -2.91
CA LEU A 32 -34.02 -16.88 -1.80
C LEU A 32 -32.62 -17.27 -2.30
N LEU A 33 -32.53 -18.01 -3.40
CA LEU A 33 -31.26 -18.38 -4.03
C LEU A 33 -30.47 -17.13 -4.50
N ILE A 34 -31.13 -16.20 -5.18
CA ILE A 34 -30.54 -14.93 -5.60
C ILE A 34 -30.04 -14.14 -4.37
N SER A 35 -30.85 -14.10 -3.30
CA SER A 35 -30.49 -13.38 -2.08
C SER A 35 -29.27 -13.97 -1.39
N VAL A 36 -29.15 -15.32 -1.34
CA VAL A 36 -27.97 -15.99 -0.78
C VAL A 36 -26.73 -15.70 -1.62
N VAL A 37 -26.82 -15.82 -2.95
CA VAL A 37 -25.70 -15.50 -3.86
C VAL A 37 -25.27 -14.04 -3.71
N TYR A 38 -26.23 -13.12 -3.60
CA TYR A 38 -25.94 -11.70 -3.39
C TYR A 38 -25.28 -11.46 -2.04
N MET A 39 -25.75 -12.11 -0.97
CA MET A 39 -25.16 -12.01 0.37
C MET A 39 -23.70 -12.47 0.38
N ILE A 40 -23.36 -13.58 -0.28
CA ILE A 40 -21.98 -14.08 -0.40
C ILE A 40 -21.11 -13.03 -1.12
N LYS A 41 -21.59 -12.49 -2.24
CA LYS A 41 -20.85 -11.45 -3.00
C LYS A 41 -20.62 -10.18 -2.18
N VAL A 42 -21.62 -9.73 -1.41
CA VAL A 42 -21.52 -8.56 -0.54
C VAL A 42 -20.52 -8.82 0.59
N GLU A 43 -20.55 -10.00 1.20
CA GLU A 43 -19.62 -10.36 2.28
C GLU A 43 -18.16 -10.28 1.81
N ASP A 44 -17.83 -10.83 0.65
CA ASP A 44 -16.48 -10.78 0.07
C ASP A 44 -16.07 -9.35 -0.29
N SER A 45 -16.98 -8.54 -0.80
CA SER A 45 -16.70 -7.13 -1.16
C SER A 45 -16.45 -6.24 0.06
N VAL A 46 -16.94 -6.62 1.24
CA VAL A 46 -16.75 -5.84 2.49
C VAL A 46 -15.52 -6.32 3.29
N LYS A 47 -15.19 -7.61 3.24
CA LYS A 47 -14.05 -8.18 3.98
C LYS A 47 -12.73 -7.52 3.61
N ILE A 48 -12.47 -7.34 2.33
CA ILE A 48 -11.18 -6.86 1.82
C ILE A 48 -10.89 -5.42 2.22
N PRO A 49 -11.80 -4.44 1.98
CA PRO A 49 -11.62 -3.08 2.48
C PRO A 49 -11.43 -3.00 4.00
N LYS A 50 -12.09 -3.89 4.76
CA LYS A 50 -11.94 -3.96 6.21
C LYS A 50 -10.52 -4.39 6.60
N ILE A 51 -10.02 -5.50 6.04
CA ILE A 51 -8.66 -5.99 6.30
C ILE A 51 -7.62 -4.96 5.88
N PHE A 52 -7.80 -4.30 4.73
CA PHE A 52 -6.94 -3.21 4.27
C PHE A 52 -6.87 -2.08 5.30
N LYS A 53 -8.04 -1.62 5.73
CA LYS A 53 -8.13 -0.54 6.72
C LYS A 53 -7.47 -0.93 8.04
N GLU A 54 -7.75 -2.12 8.55
CA GLU A 54 -7.18 -2.63 9.81
C GLU A 54 -5.66 -2.77 9.72
N THR A 55 -5.13 -3.35 8.63
CA THR A 55 -3.68 -3.50 8.43
C THR A 55 -3.00 -2.15 8.27
N THR A 56 -3.53 -1.27 7.43
CA THR A 56 -2.95 0.06 7.19
C THR A 56 -3.01 0.93 8.44
N GLN A 57 -4.12 0.91 9.17
CA GLN A 57 -4.25 1.63 10.44
C GLN A 57 -3.32 1.05 11.50
N GLY A 58 -3.26 -0.27 11.65
CA GLY A 58 -2.38 -0.93 12.60
C GLY A 58 -0.90 -0.61 12.32
N LEU A 59 -0.44 -0.70 11.07
CA LEU A 59 0.92 -0.28 10.70
C LEU A 59 1.16 1.20 11.00
N SER A 60 0.22 2.08 10.67
CA SER A 60 0.34 3.51 10.93
C SER A 60 0.46 3.81 12.43
N GLU A 61 -0.34 3.15 13.26
CA GLU A 61 -0.29 3.29 14.73
C GLU A 61 1.05 2.81 15.31
N HIS A 62 1.54 1.64 14.85
CA HIS A 62 2.83 1.11 15.28
C HIS A 62 4.00 2.01 14.87
N LEU A 63 4.01 2.48 13.61
CA LEU A 63 5.03 3.39 13.10
C LEU A 63 5.00 4.74 13.83
N ASN A 64 3.82 5.31 14.05
CA ASN A 64 3.69 6.57 14.81
C ASN A 64 4.17 6.40 16.25
N LYS A 65 3.71 5.36 16.96
CA LYS A 65 4.10 5.10 18.34
C LYS A 65 5.61 4.93 18.49
N GLU A 66 6.23 4.25 17.53
CA GLU A 66 7.67 3.98 17.54
C GLU A 66 8.50 5.22 17.23
N PHE A 67 8.10 6.02 16.23
CA PHE A 67 8.98 7.04 15.64
C PHE A 67 8.55 8.49 15.89
N GLU A 68 7.38 8.77 16.47
CA GLU A 68 6.85 10.14 16.65
C GLU A 68 7.88 11.10 17.27
N LYS A 69 8.65 10.61 18.27
CA LYS A 69 9.64 11.42 18.98
C LYS A 69 10.90 11.68 18.16
N ASP A 70 11.25 10.76 17.27
CA ASP A 70 12.50 10.76 16.53
C ASP A 70 12.38 11.47 15.17
N LEU A 71 11.21 11.38 14.52
CA LEU A 71 10.97 11.92 13.17
C LEU A 71 11.42 13.38 13.03
N LYS A 72 11.08 14.22 13.99
CA LYS A 72 11.46 15.64 13.96
C LYS A 72 12.98 15.82 14.04
N ALA A 73 13.67 15.06 14.89
CA ALA A 73 15.12 15.12 15.06
C ALA A 73 15.85 14.60 13.81
N TRP A 74 15.27 13.66 13.09
CA TRP A 74 15.79 13.11 11.84
C TRP A 74 15.46 13.96 10.60
N GLY A 75 14.65 15.02 10.73
CA GLY A 75 14.14 15.78 9.59
C GLY A 75 13.24 14.92 8.70
N ALA A 76 12.44 14.05 9.32
CA ALA A 76 11.55 13.11 8.64
C ALA A 76 10.09 13.37 9.01
N VAL A 77 9.18 12.84 8.19
CA VAL A 77 7.74 12.81 8.44
C VAL A 77 7.19 11.42 8.06
N LEU A 78 6.16 11.00 8.78
CA LEU A 78 5.35 9.84 8.42
C LEU A 78 4.04 10.32 7.81
N ASP A 79 3.82 9.96 6.55
CA ASP A 79 2.58 10.27 5.82
C ASP A 79 1.49 9.22 6.08
N LYS A 80 0.24 9.59 5.77
CA LYS A 80 -0.93 8.71 5.96
C LYS A 80 -0.89 7.43 5.11
N ASP A 81 -0.11 7.42 4.04
CA ASP A 81 0.09 6.29 3.13
C ASP A 81 1.24 5.37 3.56
N LEU A 82 1.64 5.41 4.84
CA LEU A 82 2.74 4.63 5.43
C LEU A 82 4.12 4.96 4.84
N THR A 83 4.27 6.13 4.23
CA THR A 83 5.56 6.59 3.70
C THR A 83 6.30 7.38 4.76
N ILE A 84 7.51 6.95 5.12
CA ILE A 84 8.44 7.74 5.94
C ILE A 84 9.37 8.48 4.99
N ARG A 85 9.33 9.80 5.05
CA ARG A 85 10.00 10.70 4.12
C ARG A 85 11.08 11.48 4.84
N PHE A 86 12.33 11.29 4.42
CA PHE A 86 13.48 12.02 4.93
C PHE A 86 13.80 13.17 4.00
N TYR A 87 13.76 14.38 4.55
CA TYR A 87 14.12 15.62 3.86
C TYR A 87 15.54 16.04 4.23
N GLN A 88 15.99 17.18 3.69
CA GLN A 88 17.28 17.80 3.93
C GLN A 88 18.43 17.04 3.24
N PRO A 89 18.66 17.32 1.95
CA PRO A 89 19.64 16.61 1.12
C PRO A 89 21.06 16.64 1.72
N ASP A 90 21.45 17.72 2.40
CA ASP A 90 22.77 17.85 3.06
C ASP A 90 22.95 16.88 4.24
N ILE A 91 21.84 16.40 4.80
CA ILE A 91 21.86 15.37 5.85
C ILE A 91 21.93 13.98 5.24
N LEU A 92 21.29 13.77 4.09
CA LEU A 92 21.15 12.44 3.47
C LEU A 92 22.40 12.02 2.73
N PHE A 93 22.90 12.88 1.83
CA PHE A 93 24.01 12.56 0.95
C PHE A 93 25.00 13.72 0.86
N LYS A 94 26.23 13.41 0.46
CA LYS A 94 27.14 14.44 0.00
C LYS A 94 26.60 15.11 -1.27
N THR A 95 26.69 16.43 -1.36
CA THR A 95 26.17 17.23 -2.49
C THR A 95 26.61 16.65 -3.83
N GLY A 96 25.65 16.44 -4.73
CA GLY A 96 25.91 15.89 -6.08
C GLY A 96 26.41 14.45 -6.12
N SER A 97 26.32 13.69 -4.99
CA SER A 97 26.84 12.34 -4.86
C SER A 97 25.77 11.39 -4.29
N ASP A 98 26.00 10.11 -4.45
CA ASP A 98 25.28 8.99 -3.85
C ASP A 98 25.89 8.53 -2.51
N VAL A 99 27.00 9.14 -2.08
CA VAL A 99 27.66 8.78 -0.82
C VAL A 99 26.81 9.22 0.36
N LEU A 100 26.40 8.24 1.18
CA LEU A 100 25.64 8.48 2.40
C LEU A 100 26.45 9.32 3.40
N SER A 101 25.85 10.38 3.92
CA SER A 101 26.47 11.19 4.97
C SER A 101 26.62 10.40 6.27
N PRO A 102 27.60 10.74 7.15
CA PRO A 102 27.69 10.12 8.47
C PRO A 102 26.42 10.30 9.30
N LYS A 103 25.78 11.45 9.18
CA LYS A 103 24.53 11.74 9.90
C LYS A 103 23.39 10.82 9.47
N PHE A 104 23.24 10.61 8.15
CA PHE A 104 22.19 9.71 7.64
C PHE A 104 22.49 8.25 7.99
N LYS A 105 23.73 7.82 7.96
CA LYS A 105 24.12 6.49 8.45
C LYS A 105 23.73 6.26 9.92
N ASN A 106 23.95 7.25 10.78
CA ASN A 106 23.53 7.16 12.18
C ASN A 106 21.99 7.10 12.31
N ILE A 107 21.26 7.86 11.51
CA ILE A 107 19.79 7.78 11.46
C ILE A 107 19.36 6.38 11.01
N LEU A 108 19.93 5.85 9.94
CA LEU A 108 19.60 4.53 9.41
C LEU A 108 19.92 3.40 10.40
N ASN A 109 21.02 3.52 11.17
CA ASN A 109 21.39 2.55 12.20
C ASN A 109 20.36 2.46 13.33
N ASP A 110 19.74 3.58 13.70
CA ASP A 110 18.69 3.60 14.73
C ASP A 110 17.31 3.27 14.13
N PHE A 111 16.95 3.92 13.04
CA PHE A 111 15.65 3.79 12.39
C PHE A 111 15.39 2.37 11.87
N PHE A 112 16.32 1.84 11.07
CA PHE A 112 16.01 0.70 10.23
C PHE A 112 15.78 -0.63 11.00
N PRO A 113 16.54 -1.01 12.02
CA PRO A 113 16.25 -2.22 12.80
C PRO A 113 14.87 -2.18 13.47
N ARG A 114 14.48 -1.02 13.99
CA ARG A 114 13.18 -0.80 14.63
C ARG A 114 12.05 -0.86 13.59
N TYR A 115 12.26 -0.26 12.42
CA TYR A 115 11.34 -0.32 11.30
C TYR A 115 11.15 -1.75 10.79
N LEU A 116 12.23 -2.49 10.58
CA LEU A 116 12.21 -3.88 10.13
C LEU A 116 11.46 -4.78 11.11
N LYS A 117 11.67 -4.58 12.42
CA LYS A 117 10.94 -5.32 13.45
C LYS A 117 9.43 -5.15 13.36
N ILE A 118 8.95 -3.94 13.03
CA ILE A 118 7.51 -3.70 12.79
C ILE A 118 7.05 -4.40 11.51
N MET A 119 7.82 -4.29 10.42
CA MET A 119 7.46 -4.91 9.15
C MET A 119 7.42 -6.44 9.23
N MET A 120 8.30 -7.05 10.01
CA MET A 120 8.39 -8.49 10.20
C MET A 120 7.55 -9.00 11.38
N ASP A 121 6.76 -8.14 12.04
CA ASP A 121 5.83 -8.59 13.07
C ASP A 121 4.82 -9.58 12.48
N LYS A 122 4.50 -10.64 13.25
CA LYS A 122 3.57 -11.71 12.84
C LYS A 122 2.21 -11.20 12.37
N GLN A 123 1.80 -10.03 12.88
CA GLN A 123 0.55 -9.38 12.51
C GLN A 123 0.59 -8.80 11.09
N PHE A 124 1.76 -8.36 10.60
CA PHE A 124 1.89 -7.61 9.37
C PHE A 124 2.65 -8.34 8.25
N ILE A 125 3.61 -9.20 8.60
CA ILE A 125 4.57 -9.81 7.67
C ILE A 125 3.91 -10.45 6.43
N ASN A 126 2.76 -11.10 6.59
CA ASN A 126 2.03 -11.75 5.50
C ASN A 126 1.26 -10.76 4.60
N ASN A 127 1.18 -9.50 5.03
CA ASN A 127 0.48 -8.45 4.30
C ASN A 127 1.44 -7.45 3.63
N ILE A 128 2.75 -7.56 3.90
CA ILE A 128 3.77 -6.74 3.24
C ILE A 128 4.11 -7.36 1.89
N GLU A 129 3.90 -6.63 0.82
CA GLU A 129 4.32 -7.01 -0.53
C GLU A 129 5.74 -6.55 -0.81
N GLU A 130 5.99 -5.27 -0.57
CA GLU A 130 7.32 -4.69 -0.77
C GLU A 130 7.59 -3.50 0.13
N ILE A 131 8.86 -3.28 0.41
CA ILE A 131 9.40 -2.04 0.98
C ILE A 131 10.18 -1.35 -0.12
N ARG A 132 9.72 -0.18 -0.52
CA ARG A 132 10.35 0.62 -1.56
C ARG A 132 11.20 1.71 -0.93
N ILE A 133 12.41 1.84 -1.44
CA ILE A 133 13.27 2.99 -1.19
C ILE A 133 13.19 3.88 -2.42
N ASP A 134 12.42 4.96 -2.32
CA ASP A 134 12.17 5.89 -3.42
C ASP A 134 13.12 7.09 -3.29
N GLY A 135 13.95 7.31 -4.29
CA GLY A 135 14.89 8.43 -4.37
C GLY A 135 14.38 9.53 -5.30
N HIS A 136 14.35 10.74 -4.79
CA HIS A 136 13.91 11.90 -5.54
C HIS A 136 15.00 12.96 -5.58
N THR A 137 15.12 13.63 -6.72
CA THR A 137 15.95 14.82 -6.92
C THR A 137 15.09 16.03 -7.21
N SER A 138 15.68 17.20 -7.20
CA SER A 138 15.06 18.41 -7.80
C SER A 138 15.25 18.39 -9.31
N SER A 139 14.55 19.29 -10.01
CA SER A 139 14.75 19.48 -11.45
C SER A 139 16.07 20.20 -11.79
N PHE A 140 16.77 20.70 -10.78
CA PHE A 140 18.01 21.45 -10.95
C PHE A 140 19.21 20.53 -11.24
N TRP A 141 19.98 20.86 -12.29
CA TRP A 141 21.25 20.22 -12.63
C TRP A 141 22.25 21.25 -13.18
N GLY A 142 22.67 22.19 -12.31
CA GLY A 142 23.57 23.28 -12.75
C GLY A 142 22.99 24.07 -13.91
N ASN A 143 23.77 24.22 -14.99
CA ASN A 143 23.35 24.91 -16.19
C ASN A 143 22.67 24.01 -17.24
N ILE A 144 22.57 22.71 -16.99
CA ILE A 144 21.97 21.73 -17.89
C ILE A 144 20.45 21.70 -17.64
N LYS A 145 19.67 21.62 -18.72
CA LYS A 145 18.20 21.60 -18.67
C LYS A 145 17.64 20.49 -19.57
N GLY A 146 16.34 20.30 -19.52
CA GLY A 146 15.61 19.34 -20.36
C GLY A 146 15.98 17.89 -20.09
N ASP A 147 15.96 17.06 -21.11
CA ASP A 147 16.10 15.62 -21.00
C ASP A 147 17.43 15.19 -20.41
N ILE A 148 18.52 15.89 -20.72
CA ILE A 148 19.85 15.58 -20.15
C ILE A 148 19.87 15.80 -18.64
N ALA A 149 19.30 16.88 -18.14
CA ALA A 149 19.20 17.13 -16.70
C ALA A 149 18.32 16.06 -16.03
N TYR A 150 17.21 15.68 -16.67
CA TYR A 150 16.31 14.64 -16.18
C TYR A 150 17.02 13.26 -16.09
N LEU A 151 17.78 12.87 -17.11
CA LEU A 151 18.50 11.59 -17.14
C LEU A 151 19.64 11.56 -16.10
N ASN A 152 20.39 12.64 -15.96
CA ASN A 152 21.44 12.74 -14.92
C ASN A 152 20.83 12.65 -13.51
N ASN A 153 19.70 13.30 -13.28
CA ASN A 153 18.94 13.20 -12.04
C ASN A 153 18.37 11.78 -11.82
N MET A 154 17.99 11.07 -12.89
CA MET A 154 17.56 9.68 -12.83
C MET A 154 18.70 8.78 -12.37
N GLU A 155 19.86 8.89 -12.98
CA GLU A 155 21.05 8.13 -12.59
C GLU A 155 21.42 8.39 -11.12
N LEU A 156 21.46 9.66 -10.70
CA LEU A 156 21.76 10.03 -9.31
C LEU A 156 20.74 9.48 -8.33
N SER A 157 19.44 9.57 -8.64
CA SER A 157 18.41 9.07 -7.74
C SER A 157 18.43 7.55 -7.61
N GLN A 158 18.72 6.82 -8.69
CA GLN A 158 18.90 5.36 -8.68
C GLN A 158 20.14 4.95 -7.89
N ALA A 159 21.28 5.63 -8.10
CA ALA A 159 22.51 5.38 -7.37
C ALA A 159 22.31 5.58 -5.86
N ARG A 160 21.63 6.66 -5.45
CA ARG A 160 21.32 6.96 -4.05
C ARG A 160 20.46 5.86 -3.40
N THR A 161 19.38 5.43 -4.03
CA THR A 161 18.53 4.38 -3.47
C THR A 161 19.24 3.04 -3.37
N ARG A 162 20.07 2.71 -4.36
CA ARG A 162 20.92 1.53 -4.33
C ARG A 162 21.92 1.57 -3.17
N GLU A 163 22.60 2.71 -2.93
CA GLU A 163 23.52 2.84 -1.81
C GLU A 163 22.83 2.77 -0.45
N VAL A 164 21.58 3.27 -0.32
CA VAL A 164 20.77 3.05 0.88
C VAL A 164 20.56 1.56 1.11
N ILE A 165 20.02 0.82 0.13
CA ILE A 165 19.79 -0.63 0.25
C ILE A 165 21.08 -1.37 0.60
N LYS A 166 22.18 -1.08 -0.10
CA LYS A 166 23.49 -1.69 0.15
C LYS A 166 23.93 -1.45 1.60
N TYR A 167 23.76 -0.24 2.11
CA TYR A 167 24.08 0.09 3.50
C TYR A 167 23.22 -0.69 4.47
N LEU A 168 21.91 -0.77 4.26
CA LEU A 168 20.96 -1.46 5.13
C LEU A 168 21.22 -2.98 5.17
N LEU A 169 21.54 -3.61 4.06
CA LEU A 169 21.89 -5.04 4.00
C LEU A 169 23.22 -5.38 4.70
N ASN A 170 24.09 -4.38 4.90
CA ASN A 170 25.35 -4.52 5.64
C ASN A 170 25.22 -4.22 7.15
N LEU A 171 24.02 -3.87 7.62
CA LEU A 171 23.76 -3.78 9.06
C LEU A 171 23.85 -5.17 9.71
N ASN A 172 23.97 -5.17 11.04
CA ASN A 172 23.99 -6.42 11.81
C ASN A 172 22.60 -7.05 11.87
N LEU A 173 22.16 -7.60 10.74
CA LEU A 173 20.91 -8.32 10.57
C LEU A 173 21.17 -9.82 10.58
N ASN A 174 20.21 -10.61 11.07
CA ASN A 174 20.29 -12.06 10.96
C ASN A 174 19.98 -12.54 9.53
N GLU A 175 20.25 -13.82 9.23
CA GLU A 175 20.08 -14.34 7.88
C GLU A 175 18.60 -14.37 7.43
N GLU A 176 17.67 -14.62 8.36
CA GLU A 176 16.22 -14.60 8.05
C GLU A 176 15.77 -13.19 7.62
N GLU A 177 16.20 -12.16 8.37
CA GLU A 177 15.94 -10.75 8.04
C GLU A 177 16.50 -10.38 6.67
N LYS A 178 17.74 -10.79 6.37
CA LYS A 178 18.39 -10.51 5.08
C LYS A 178 17.68 -11.18 3.91
N GLU A 179 17.32 -12.45 4.06
CA GLU A 179 16.58 -13.18 3.02
C GLU A 179 15.18 -12.60 2.79
N TRP A 180 14.49 -12.22 3.87
CA TRP A 180 13.22 -11.54 3.76
C TRP A 180 13.36 -10.19 3.03
N LEU A 181 14.36 -9.39 3.39
CA LEU A 181 14.63 -8.11 2.74
C LEU A 181 14.96 -8.26 1.25
N LYS A 182 15.76 -9.23 0.86
CA LYS A 182 16.08 -9.49 -0.56
C LYS A 182 14.82 -9.78 -1.38
N LYS A 183 13.81 -10.40 -0.79
CA LYS A 183 12.52 -10.68 -1.45
C LYS A 183 11.65 -9.43 -1.56
N HIS A 184 11.68 -8.54 -0.57
CA HIS A 184 10.72 -7.45 -0.42
C HIS A 184 11.30 -6.06 -0.74
N PHE A 185 12.62 -5.86 -0.75
CA PHE A 185 13.22 -4.58 -1.07
C PHE A 185 13.16 -4.23 -2.54
N ARG A 186 12.81 -2.96 -2.81
CA ARG A 186 12.87 -2.34 -4.14
C ARG A 186 13.55 -0.97 -4.04
N ALA A 187 14.49 -0.69 -4.96
CA ALA A 187 15.15 0.61 -5.10
C ALA A 187 14.61 1.29 -6.35
N ILE A 188 14.02 2.48 -6.21
CA ILE A 188 13.42 3.21 -7.33
C ILE A 188 13.95 4.64 -7.34
N GLY A 189 14.59 5.04 -8.43
CA GLY A 189 14.96 6.41 -8.68
C GLY A 189 13.87 7.11 -9.49
N PHE A 190 13.37 8.22 -8.98
CA PHE A 190 12.29 8.99 -9.62
C PHE A 190 12.80 10.20 -10.39
N SER A 191 14.10 10.48 -10.38
CA SER A 191 14.61 11.74 -10.93
C SER A 191 13.85 12.93 -10.30
N SER A 192 13.50 13.92 -11.11
CA SER A 192 12.67 15.08 -10.74
C SER A 192 11.19 14.90 -11.12
N ALA A 193 10.70 13.67 -11.29
CA ALA A 193 9.33 13.43 -11.74
C ALA A 193 8.24 13.82 -10.73
N LYS A 194 8.59 13.94 -9.43
CA LYS A 194 7.67 14.29 -8.36
C LYS A 194 8.22 15.47 -7.53
N PRO A 195 8.31 16.66 -8.11
CA PRO A 195 8.80 17.84 -7.40
C PRO A 195 7.80 18.29 -6.34
N LEU A 196 8.30 18.96 -5.29
CA LEU A 196 7.48 19.46 -4.20
C LEU A 196 7.50 20.99 -4.14
N ASN A 197 6.40 21.58 -3.69
CA ASN A 197 6.27 22.99 -3.36
C ASN A 197 6.75 23.29 -1.92
N ASP A 198 6.67 24.58 -1.50
CA ASP A 198 7.06 25.01 -0.15
C ASP A 198 6.23 24.37 0.98
N LYS A 199 5.05 23.83 0.68
CA LYS A 199 4.21 23.11 1.63
C LYS A 199 4.50 21.61 1.68
N SER A 200 5.56 21.12 0.99
CA SER A 200 5.91 19.69 0.85
C SER A 200 4.82 18.86 0.16
N GLN A 201 4.02 19.48 -0.68
CA GLN A 201 3.00 18.84 -1.50
C GLN A 201 3.50 18.70 -2.94
N THR A 202 3.00 17.70 -3.66
CA THR A 202 3.28 17.55 -5.09
C THR A 202 2.92 18.83 -5.84
N LEU A 203 3.85 19.30 -6.66
CA LEU A 203 3.75 20.55 -7.40
C LEU A 203 2.51 20.53 -8.32
N GLN A 204 1.69 21.56 -8.22
CA GLN A 204 0.55 21.77 -9.12
C GLN A 204 0.94 22.71 -10.25
N TYR A 205 0.13 22.76 -11.31
CA TYR A 205 0.37 23.65 -12.43
C TYR A 205 0.47 25.11 -11.99
N GLY A 206 1.56 25.79 -12.39
CA GLY A 206 1.82 27.20 -12.03
C GLY A 206 2.53 27.43 -10.69
N GLU A 207 2.72 26.40 -9.87
CA GLU A 207 3.49 26.51 -8.62
C GLU A 207 5.00 26.45 -8.88
N LYS A 208 5.78 26.97 -7.92
CA LYS A 208 7.25 26.89 -7.94
C LYS A 208 7.74 25.69 -7.16
N GLU A 209 8.73 24.99 -7.74
CA GLU A 209 9.43 23.92 -7.07
C GLU A 209 10.29 24.43 -5.91
N ASN A 210 10.21 23.74 -4.77
CA ASN A 210 11.20 23.86 -3.72
C ASN A 210 12.28 22.79 -3.92
N PHE A 211 13.44 23.21 -4.44
CA PHE A 211 14.54 22.30 -4.78
C PHE A 211 15.09 21.49 -3.60
N ILE A 212 15.03 22.05 -2.38
CA ILE A 212 15.50 21.36 -1.17
C ILE A 212 14.52 20.25 -0.79
N LYS A 213 13.23 20.56 -0.75
CA LYS A 213 12.19 19.58 -0.37
C LYS A 213 11.97 18.52 -1.43
N SER A 214 12.24 18.82 -2.69
CA SER A 214 12.17 17.84 -3.78
C SER A 214 13.23 16.76 -3.64
N GLN A 215 14.41 17.09 -3.08
CA GLN A 215 15.48 16.13 -2.83
C GLN A 215 15.23 15.37 -1.54
N ARG A 216 14.85 14.10 -1.63
CA ARG A 216 14.46 13.28 -0.48
C ARG A 216 14.61 11.80 -0.74
N VAL A 217 14.58 11.03 0.34
CA VAL A 217 14.46 9.56 0.31
C VAL A 217 13.18 9.19 1.05
N GLU A 218 12.40 8.33 0.43
CA GLU A 218 11.15 7.82 0.99
C GLU A 218 11.27 6.31 1.24
N PHE A 219 10.85 5.87 2.43
CA PHE A 219 10.59 4.47 2.75
C PHE A 219 9.09 4.24 2.66
N ARG A 220 8.66 3.51 1.65
CA ARG A 220 7.25 3.26 1.35
C ARG A 220 6.92 1.80 1.52
N VAL A 221 5.93 1.50 2.33
CA VAL A 221 5.37 0.15 2.44
C VAL A 221 4.26 -0.02 1.41
N ARG A 222 4.30 -1.12 0.66
CA ARG A 222 3.16 -1.60 -0.11
C ARG A 222 2.65 -2.91 0.49
N THR A 223 1.35 -3.00 0.61
CA THR A 223 0.69 -4.22 1.08
C THR A 223 0.10 -4.99 -0.10
N ASN A 224 0.07 -6.32 0.00
CA ASN A 224 -0.52 -7.19 -1.03
C ASN A 224 -2.05 -7.11 -1.09
N ILE A 225 -2.65 -6.32 -0.22
CA ILE A 225 -4.10 -6.19 -0.10
C ILE A 225 -4.68 -5.45 -1.32
N GLU A 226 -3.94 -4.51 -1.89
CA GLU A 226 -4.32 -3.82 -3.13
C GLU A 226 -4.53 -4.83 -4.29
N ASN A 227 -3.64 -5.81 -4.41
CA ASN A 227 -3.74 -6.87 -5.41
C ASN A 227 -4.96 -7.78 -5.16
N LYS A 228 -5.25 -8.09 -3.89
CA LYS A 228 -6.43 -8.87 -3.50
C LYS A 228 -7.75 -8.16 -3.81
N ILE A 229 -7.78 -6.82 -3.76
CA ILE A 229 -8.96 -6.03 -4.16
C ILE A 229 -9.24 -6.21 -5.65
N VAL A 230 -8.21 -6.12 -6.49
CA VAL A 230 -8.35 -6.29 -7.95
C VAL A 230 -8.88 -7.68 -8.29
N GLU A 231 -8.35 -8.74 -7.67
CA GLU A 231 -8.78 -10.13 -7.90
C GLU A 231 -10.25 -10.39 -7.54
N VAL A 232 -10.83 -9.60 -6.64
CA VAL A 232 -12.25 -9.74 -6.23
C VAL A 232 -13.17 -8.90 -7.09
N VAL A 233 -12.70 -7.77 -7.59
CA VAL A 233 -13.51 -6.90 -8.49
C VAL A 233 -13.62 -7.49 -9.89
N ASP A 234 -12.61 -8.25 -10.33
CA ASP A 234 -12.55 -8.87 -11.67
C ASP A 234 -13.28 -10.24 -11.74
N LYS A 235 -13.88 -10.72 -10.64
CA LYS A 235 -14.73 -11.93 -10.57
C LYS A 235 -16.22 -11.58 -10.51
#